data_85111625ec6bc4fc7f7eebce804b64fb
#
_entry.id   85111625ec6bc4fc7f7eebce804b64fb
#
_cell.length_a   1.000
_cell.length_b   1.000
_cell.length_c   1.000
_cell.angle_alpha   90.00
_cell.angle_beta   90.00
_cell.angle_gamma   90.00
#
_symmetry.space_group_name_H-M   'P 1'
#
loop_
_entity.id
_entity.type
_entity.pdbx_description
1 polymer ?
#
loop_
_entity_poly.entity_id
_entity_poly.type
_entity_poly.pdbx_seq_one_letter_code
_entity_poly.pdbx_strand_id
1 'polypeptide(L)'
;MNIHLTTIQTMALAVLVFYLGKFLNNRISFLKENCIPDAVTGGTIFSIITLIGHETGTFVFMFEDSLKDIFMIAFFTTVGFSASLKLLKKAGLPVLMFLISAILLAFLQNVAGVAMAKVLNVNLMIGLATGSLATTGGPGTAGAFGPIIESFNTPGATMVAMATATYALIAGSIIAGPICLSLIHISEP
;
A
#
# COMPACT_ATOMS: atom_id res chain seq x y z
N MET A 1 9.73 -13.35 -23.86
CA MET A 1 11.16 -13.38 -23.43
C MET A 1 11.19 -13.17 -21.90
N ASN A 2 11.76 -14.10 -21.14
CA ASN A 2 11.86 -13.95 -19.68
C ASN A 2 13.14 -13.18 -19.35
N ILE A 3 13.02 -12.05 -18.68
CA ILE A 3 14.14 -11.20 -18.26
C ILE A 3 14.32 -11.40 -16.75
N HIS A 4 15.36 -12.15 -16.38
CA HIS A 4 15.72 -12.36 -14.98
C HIS A 4 16.58 -11.19 -14.51
N LEU A 5 16.11 -10.47 -13.52
CA LEU A 5 16.81 -9.36 -12.90
C LEU A 5 17.43 -9.82 -11.59
N THR A 6 18.75 -9.64 -11.46
CA THR A 6 19.44 -9.83 -10.19
C THR A 6 18.99 -8.79 -9.16
N THR A 7 19.27 -9.02 -7.88
CA THR A 7 18.98 -8.10 -6.77
C THR A 7 19.44 -6.67 -7.06
N ILE A 8 20.66 -6.49 -7.60
CA ILE A 8 21.22 -5.17 -7.93
C ILE A 8 20.45 -4.51 -9.08
N GLN A 9 20.12 -5.27 -10.13
CA GLN A 9 19.34 -4.77 -11.26
C GLN A 9 17.92 -4.42 -10.87
N THR A 10 17.29 -5.24 -10.03
CA THR A 10 15.95 -4.97 -9.45
C THR A 10 15.96 -3.65 -8.67
N MET A 11 17.00 -3.43 -7.85
CA MET A 11 17.14 -2.20 -7.07
C MET A 11 17.40 -0.98 -7.95
N ALA A 12 18.27 -1.10 -8.95
CA ALA A 12 18.53 -0.02 -9.92
C ALA A 12 17.25 0.36 -10.69
N LEU A 13 16.49 -0.64 -11.12
CA LEU A 13 15.20 -0.42 -11.79
C LEU A 13 14.17 0.23 -10.86
N ALA A 14 14.08 -0.20 -9.60
CA ALA A 14 13.19 0.41 -8.61
C ALA A 14 13.50 1.90 -8.39
N VAL A 15 14.79 2.27 -8.34
CA VAL A 15 15.23 3.66 -8.23
C VAL A 15 14.83 4.47 -9.47
N LEU A 16 15.01 3.92 -10.67
CA LEU A 16 14.59 4.58 -11.93
C LEU A 16 13.07 4.79 -11.96
N VAL A 17 12.30 3.78 -11.59
CA VAL A 17 10.82 3.85 -11.50
C VAL A 17 10.37 4.89 -10.48
N PHE A 18 11.04 4.96 -9.33
CA PHE A 18 10.77 5.98 -8.32
C PHE A 18 11.03 7.41 -8.85
N TYR A 19 12.16 7.64 -9.51
CA TYR A 19 12.46 8.95 -10.10
C TYR A 19 11.52 9.30 -11.25
N LEU A 20 11.05 8.33 -12.01
CA LEU A 20 10.01 8.53 -13.03
C LEU A 20 8.71 9.02 -12.35
N GLY A 21 8.28 8.38 -11.28
CA GLY A 21 7.12 8.81 -10.49
C GLY A 21 7.28 10.22 -9.96
N LYS A 22 8.43 10.54 -9.37
CA LYS A 22 8.76 11.88 -8.87
C LYS A 22 8.72 12.94 -9.99
N PHE A 23 9.26 12.62 -11.14
CA PHE A 23 9.21 13.52 -12.31
C PHE A 23 7.78 13.80 -12.74
N LEU A 24 6.93 12.77 -12.81
CA LEU A 24 5.52 12.91 -13.19
C LEU A 24 4.69 13.67 -12.14
N ASN A 25 4.90 13.39 -10.86
CA ASN A 25 4.25 14.12 -9.80
C ASN A 25 4.58 15.62 -9.83
N ASN A 26 5.80 15.98 -10.21
CA ASN A 26 6.19 17.39 -10.37
C ASN A 26 5.60 18.04 -11.64
N ARG A 27 5.18 17.26 -12.62
CA ARG A 27 4.63 17.77 -13.89
C ARG A 27 3.11 17.78 -13.94
N ILE A 28 2.46 16.89 -13.20
CA ILE A 28 1.00 16.72 -13.22
C ILE A 28 0.44 17.27 -11.91
N SER A 29 -0.18 18.47 -11.97
CA SER A 29 -0.75 19.15 -10.81
C SER A 29 -1.72 18.28 -10.03
N PHE A 30 -2.56 17.50 -10.72
CA PHE A 30 -3.50 16.57 -10.08
C PHE A 30 -2.83 15.57 -9.13
N LEU A 31 -1.68 14.99 -9.51
CA LEU A 31 -0.96 14.04 -8.66
C LEU A 31 -0.36 14.73 -7.43
N LYS A 32 0.17 15.95 -7.63
CA LYS A 32 0.77 16.75 -6.57
C LYS A 32 -0.27 17.25 -5.57
N GLU A 33 -1.38 17.78 -6.04
CA GLU A 33 -2.47 18.33 -5.21
C GLU A 33 -3.13 17.25 -4.35
N ASN A 34 -3.23 16.02 -4.86
CA ASN A 34 -3.76 14.89 -4.11
C ASN A 34 -2.71 14.14 -3.29
N CYS A 35 -1.47 14.65 -3.18
CA CYS A 35 -0.40 14.06 -2.37
C CYS A 35 -0.13 12.57 -2.69
N ILE A 36 -0.26 12.16 -3.96
CA ILE A 36 -0.02 10.76 -4.36
C ILE A 36 1.47 10.47 -4.24
N PRO A 37 1.88 9.39 -3.54
CA PRO A 37 3.30 9.06 -3.35
C PRO A 37 4.02 8.78 -4.68
N ASP A 38 5.25 9.28 -4.82
CA ASP A 38 6.07 9.10 -6.03
C ASP A 38 6.23 7.62 -6.42
N ALA A 39 6.43 6.75 -5.43
CA ALA A 39 6.55 5.31 -5.65
C ALA A 39 5.27 4.69 -6.23
N VAL A 40 4.09 5.18 -5.84
CA VAL A 40 2.81 4.70 -6.37
C VAL A 40 2.63 5.13 -7.82
N THR A 41 2.91 6.38 -8.13
CA THR A 41 2.82 6.90 -9.52
C THR A 41 3.76 6.14 -10.45
N GLY A 42 5.04 6.03 -10.08
CA GLY A 42 6.02 5.31 -10.87
C GLY A 42 5.70 3.83 -11.00
N GLY A 43 5.38 3.18 -9.89
CA GLY A 43 5.01 1.77 -9.84
C GLY A 43 3.78 1.42 -10.68
N THR A 44 2.74 2.27 -10.65
CA THR A 44 1.53 2.05 -11.47
C THR A 44 1.84 2.10 -12.96
N ILE A 45 2.64 3.07 -13.40
CA ILE A 45 3.03 3.17 -14.82
C ILE A 45 3.88 1.97 -15.22
N PHE A 46 4.85 1.60 -14.37
CA PHE A 46 5.68 0.44 -14.62
C PHE A 46 4.86 -0.85 -14.68
N SER A 47 3.86 -1.01 -13.80
CA SER A 47 2.94 -2.15 -13.80
C SER A 47 2.13 -2.23 -15.09
N ILE A 48 1.68 -1.10 -15.64
CA ILE A 48 0.97 -1.07 -16.92
C ILE A 48 1.91 -1.51 -18.06
N ILE A 49 3.15 -1.03 -18.07
CA ILE A 49 4.14 -1.42 -19.07
C ILE A 49 4.43 -2.93 -19.00
N THR A 50 4.62 -3.47 -17.79
CA THR A 50 4.88 -4.89 -17.59
C THR A 50 3.67 -5.75 -17.94
N LEU A 51 2.46 -5.28 -17.66
CA LEU A 51 1.21 -5.95 -18.05
C LEU A 51 1.10 -6.04 -19.58
N ILE A 52 1.33 -4.94 -20.29
CA ILE A 52 1.33 -4.95 -21.77
C ILE A 52 2.39 -5.92 -22.31
N GLY A 53 3.58 -5.91 -21.73
CA GLY A 53 4.66 -6.84 -22.13
C GLY A 53 4.29 -8.30 -21.90
N HIS A 54 3.62 -8.60 -20.81
CA HIS A 54 3.12 -9.95 -20.47
C HIS A 54 2.02 -10.39 -21.46
N GLU A 55 0.98 -9.58 -21.63
CA GLU A 55 -0.17 -9.90 -22.50
C GLU A 55 0.23 -10.03 -23.98
N THR A 56 1.18 -9.21 -24.43
CA THR A 56 1.71 -9.32 -25.82
C THR A 56 2.74 -10.44 -25.99
N GLY A 57 3.13 -11.12 -24.91
CA GLY A 57 4.13 -12.19 -24.95
C GLY A 57 5.56 -11.68 -25.28
N THR A 58 5.79 -10.37 -25.28
CA THR A 58 7.08 -9.76 -25.65
C THR A 58 8.12 -9.94 -24.56
N PHE A 59 7.81 -9.58 -23.32
CA PHE A 59 8.71 -9.72 -22.18
C PHE A 59 7.96 -9.95 -20.87
N VAL A 60 8.60 -10.66 -19.96
CA VAL A 60 8.15 -10.87 -18.57
C VAL A 60 9.36 -10.65 -17.68
N PHE A 61 9.24 -9.75 -16.72
CA PHE A 61 10.27 -9.54 -15.71
C PHE A 61 10.11 -10.54 -14.56
N MET A 62 11.22 -11.16 -14.19
CA MET A 62 11.33 -11.99 -12.99
C MET A 62 12.30 -11.28 -12.03
N PHE A 63 11.75 -10.72 -10.97
CA PHE A 63 12.51 -9.93 -9.98
C PHE A 63 13.05 -10.85 -8.89
N GLU A 64 14.28 -10.59 -8.47
CA GLU A 64 14.80 -11.11 -7.23
C GLU A 64 14.45 -10.14 -6.11
N ASP A 65 13.61 -10.58 -5.16
CA ASP A 65 13.03 -9.73 -4.12
C ASP A 65 13.63 -9.94 -2.71
N SER A 66 14.81 -10.57 -2.61
CA SER A 66 15.50 -10.84 -1.36
C SER A 66 15.70 -9.58 -0.48
N LEU A 67 15.92 -8.43 -1.09
CA LEU A 67 16.06 -7.15 -0.38
C LEU A 67 14.73 -6.59 0.15
N LYS A 68 13.60 -7.01 -0.40
CA LYS A 68 12.27 -6.58 0.06
C LYS A 68 12.07 -6.87 1.54
N ASP A 69 12.42 -8.07 1.97
CA ASP A 69 12.25 -8.50 3.36
C ASP A 69 13.17 -7.74 4.30
N ILE A 70 14.42 -7.48 3.88
CA ILE A 70 15.38 -6.69 4.67
C ILE A 70 14.88 -5.27 4.86
N PHE A 71 14.44 -4.60 3.78
CA PHE A 71 13.91 -3.24 3.86
C PHE A 71 12.59 -3.18 4.63
N MET A 72 11.75 -4.20 4.53
CA MET A 72 10.52 -4.30 5.28
C MET A 72 10.79 -4.41 6.79
N ILE A 73 11.74 -5.27 7.20
CA ILE A 73 12.17 -5.38 8.61
C ILE A 73 12.74 -4.03 9.09
N ALA A 74 13.61 -3.40 8.31
CA ALA A 74 14.17 -2.10 8.64
C ALA A 74 13.07 -1.03 8.81
N PHE A 75 12.10 -0.99 7.89
CA PHE A 75 10.96 -0.07 7.95
C PHE A 75 10.14 -0.27 9.23
N PHE A 76 9.68 -1.49 9.52
CA PHE A 76 8.90 -1.75 10.72
C PHE A 76 9.69 -1.53 12.01
N THR A 77 10.99 -1.80 11.99
CA THR A 77 11.88 -1.51 13.11
C THR A 77 11.93 0.00 13.39
N THR A 78 12.11 0.84 12.37
CA THR A 78 12.15 2.31 12.54
C THR A 78 10.80 2.85 13.03
N VAL A 79 9.69 2.34 12.52
CA VAL A 79 8.34 2.67 13.01
C VAL A 79 8.18 2.28 14.48
N GLY A 80 8.63 1.07 14.85
CA GLY A 80 8.58 0.60 16.24
C GLY A 80 9.41 1.47 17.19
N PHE A 81 10.62 1.86 16.79
CA PHE A 81 11.47 2.79 17.58
C PHE A 81 10.85 4.17 17.74
N SER A 82 10.09 4.64 16.76
CA SER A 82 9.39 5.93 16.82
C SER A 82 8.20 5.90 17.79
N ALA A 83 7.69 4.73 18.12
CA ALA A 83 6.57 4.56 19.04
C ALA A 83 7.00 4.83 20.48
N SER A 84 6.48 5.89 21.08
CA SER A 84 6.78 6.28 22.46
C SER A 84 5.56 6.17 23.36
N LEU A 85 5.57 5.21 24.28
CA LEU A 85 4.55 5.08 25.32
C LEU A 85 4.43 6.31 26.19
N LYS A 86 5.52 7.06 26.39
CA LYS A 86 5.54 8.32 27.15
C LYS A 86 4.76 9.42 26.43
N LEU A 87 4.91 9.50 25.11
CA LEU A 87 4.14 10.43 24.26
C LEU A 87 2.66 10.05 24.24
N LEU A 88 2.36 8.76 24.13
CA LEU A 88 0.98 8.25 24.16
C LEU A 88 0.27 8.62 25.47
N LYS A 89 0.92 8.44 26.62
CA LYS A 89 0.39 8.83 27.92
C LYS A 89 0.20 10.34 28.06
N LYS A 90 1.07 11.14 27.46
CA LYS A 90 1.00 12.61 27.50
C LYS A 90 -0.08 13.18 26.58
N ALA A 91 -0.42 12.48 25.51
CA ALA A 91 -1.40 12.92 24.53
C ALA A 91 -2.87 12.81 24.99
N GLY A 92 -3.15 12.06 26.05
CA GLY A 92 -4.42 12.06 26.77
C GLY A 92 -5.61 11.45 26.02
N LEU A 93 -6.81 11.85 26.41
CA LEU A 93 -8.09 11.32 25.94
C LEU A 93 -8.30 11.42 24.41
N PRO A 94 -7.92 12.50 23.70
CA PRO A 94 -8.11 12.58 22.24
C PRO A 94 -7.41 11.46 21.47
N VAL A 95 -6.18 11.09 21.86
CA VAL A 95 -5.45 10.00 21.20
C VAL A 95 -6.06 8.63 21.51
N LEU A 96 -6.58 8.45 22.72
CA LEU A 96 -7.30 7.23 23.05
C LEU A 96 -8.58 7.07 22.22
N MET A 97 -9.35 8.14 22.06
CA MET A 97 -10.56 8.14 21.19
C MET A 97 -10.21 7.85 19.74
N PHE A 98 -9.12 8.46 19.23
CA PHE A 98 -8.62 8.19 17.88
C PHE A 98 -8.19 6.72 17.72
N LEU A 99 -7.49 6.15 18.70
CA LEU A 99 -7.09 4.74 18.69
C LEU A 99 -8.31 3.80 18.64
N ILE A 100 -9.33 4.06 19.47
CA ILE A 100 -10.57 3.27 19.46
C ILE A 100 -11.26 3.36 18.10
N SER A 101 -11.35 4.56 17.53
CA SER A 101 -11.92 4.78 16.20
C SER A 101 -11.15 4.05 15.10
N ALA A 102 -9.82 4.05 15.18
CA ALA A 102 -8.96 3.35 14.21
C ALA A 102 -9.12 1.81 14.31
N ILE A 103 -9.22 1.27 15.54
CA ILE A 103 -9.47 -0.16 15.77
C ILE A 103 -10.86 -0.55 15.21
N LEU A 104 -11.88 0.25 15.50
CA LEU A 104 -13.23 0.01 15.00
C LEU A 104 -13.28 0.06 13.46
N LEU A 105 -12.60 1.04 12.86
CA LEU A 105 -12.48 1.16 11.40
C LEU A 105 -11.81 -0.08 10.80
N ALA A 106 -10.68 -0.52 11.36
CA ALA A 106 -9.99 -1.72 10.89
C ALA A 106 -10.86 -2.98 11.00
N PHE A 107 -11.62 -3.10 12.09
CA PHE A 107 -12.57 -4.20 12.25
C PHE A 107 -13.67 -4.15 11.17
N LEU A 108 -14.29 -2.99 10.95
CA LEU A 108 -15.33 -2.82 9.94
C LEU A 108 -14.81 -3.09 8.52
N GLN A 109 -13.58 -2.69 8.21
CA GLN A 109 -12.94 -3.00 6.92
C GLN A 109 -12.79 -4.51 6.70
N ASN A 110 -12.40 -5.25 7.74
CA ASN A 110 -12.29 -6.71 7.65
C ASN A 110 -13.67 -7.37 7.48
N VAL A 111 -14.68 -6.92 8.23
CA VAL A 111 -16.05 -7.41 8.06
C VAL A 111 -16.57 -7.15 6.65
N ALA A 112 -16.35 -5.94 6.12
CA ALA A 112 -16.74 -5.58 4.76
C ALA A 112 -16.01 -6.42 3.71
N GLY A 113 -14.69 -6.63 3.85
CA GLY A 113 -13.89 -7.45 2.95
C GLY A 113 -14.36 -8.90 2.92
N VAL A 114 -14.57 -9.50 4.09
CA VAL A 114 -15.08 -10.89 4.21
C VAL A 114 -16.51 -11.01 3.68
N ALA A 115 -17.38 -10.04 3.96
CA ALA A 115 -18.74 -10.02 3.43
C ALA A 115 -18.74 -9.93 1.90
N MET A 116 -17.90 -9.07 1.33
CA MET A 116 -17.76 -8.95 -0.12
C MET A 116 -17.20 -10.23 -0.75
N ALA A 117 -16.20 -10.85 -0.14
CA ALA A 117 -15.66 -12.14 -0.59
C ALA A 117 -16.73 -13.22 -0.62
N LYS A 118 -17.61 -13.25 0.38
CA LYS A 118 -18.76 -14.18 0.42
C LYS A 118 -19.76 -13.91 -0.71
N VAL A 119 -20.08 -12.64 -0.97
CA VAL A 119 -20.99 -12.25 -2.09
C VAL A 119 -20.41 -12.65 -3.44
N LEU A 120 -19.11 -12.46 -3.63
CA LEU A 120 -18.40 -12.79 -4.87
C LEU A 120 -18.03 -14.29 -5.00
N ASN A 121 -18.36 -15.13 -3.99
CA ASN A 121 -18.00 -16.54 -3.94
C ASN A 121 -16.50 -16.80 -4.10
N VAL A 122 -15.66 -15.92 -3.55
CA VAL A 122 -14.20 -16.11 -3.46
C VAL A 122 -13.79 -16.52 -2.04
N ASN A 123 -12.56 -17.02 -1.89
CA ASN A 123 -12.04 -17.43 -0.58
C ASN A 123 -12.12 -16.26 0.41
N LEU A 124 -12.66 -16.50 1.61
CA LEU A 124 -12.84 -15.50 2.65
C LEU A 124 -11.50 -14.88 3.11
N MET A 125 -10.39 -15.61 2.99
CA MET A 125 -9.06 -15.10 3.25
C MET A 125 -8.63 -14.01 2.25
N ILE A 126 -9.13 -14.03 1.01
CA ILE A 126 -8.97 -12.92 0.06
C ILE A 126 -9.68 -11.68 0.59
N GLY A 127 -10.89 -11.83 1.13
CA GLY A 127 -11.62 -10.74 1.78
C GLY A 127 -10.85 -10.13 2.96
N LEU A 128 -10.20 -10.96 3.76
CA LEU A 128 -9.36 -10.50 4.87
C LEU A 128 -8.10 -9.78 4.35
N ALA A 129 -7.47 -10.33 3.30
CA ALA A 129 -6.29 -9.72 2.67
C ALA A 129 -6.57 -8.33 2.08
N THR A 130 -7.79 -8.12 1.54
CA THR A 130 -8.25 -6.83 0.99
C THR A 130 -8.90 -5.91 2.03
N GLY A 131 -9.10 -6.37 3.26
CA GLY A 131 -9.61 -5.60 4.38
C GLY A 131 -8.60 -4.61 4.96
N SER A 132 -8.55 -4.49 6.27
CA SER A 132 -7.67 -3.54 6.97
C SER A 132 -6.18 -3.79 6.72
N LEU A 133 -5.80 -5.03 6.42
CA LEU A 133 -4.42 -5.40 6.09
C LEU A 133 -3.88 -4.59 4.90
N ALA A 134 -4.67 -4.46 3.84
CA ALA A 134 -4.30 -3.70 2.64
C ALA A 134 -4.67 -2.22 2.76
N THR A 135 -5.88 -1.90 3.25
CA THR A 135 -6.43 -0.54 3.18
C THR A 135 -5.92 0.38 4.29
N THR A 136 -5.76 -0.12 5.51
CA THR A 136 -5.16 0.63 6.63
C THR A 136 -3.67 0.38 6.75
N GLY A 137 -3.24 -0.88 6.59
CA GLY A 137 -1.85 -1.25 6.74
C GLY A 137 -0.96 -0.89 5.54
N GLY A 138 -1.56 -0.80 4.34
CA GLY A 138 -0.86 -0.41 3.12
C GLY A 138 0.06 -1.49 2.55
N PRO A 139 0.92 -1.14 1.55
CA PRO A 139 1.79 -2.11 0.87
C PRO A 139 2.77 -2.83 1.79
N GLY A 140 3.24 -2.18 2.85
CA GLY A 140 4.15 -2.81 3.82
C GLY A 140 3.52 -4.00 4.52
N THR A 141 2.33 -3.83 5.08
CA THR A 141 1.59 -4.92 5.74
C THR A 141 1.06 -5.93 4.73
N ALA A 142 0.63 -5.51 3.55
CA ALA A 142 0.23 -6.41 2.48
C ALA A 142 1.40 -7.33 2.06
N GLY A 143 2.61 -6.78 1.93
CA GLY A 143 3.82 -7.55 1.63
C GLY A 143 4.25 -8.49 2.75
N ALA A 144 4.10 -8.07 4.03
CA ALA A 144 4.48 -8.87 5.19
C ALA A 144 3.51 -10.04 5.46
N PHE A 145 2.22 -9.77 5.40
CA PHE A 145 1.19 -10.73 5.80
C PHE A 145 0.54 -11.48 4.62
N GLY A 146 0.67 -10.96 3.40
CA GLY A 146 0.18 -11.64 2.20
C GLY A 146 0.66 -13.08 2.07
N PRO A 147 1.98 -13.35 2.15
CA PRO A 147 2.53 -14.71 2.11
C PRO A 147 2.00 -15.60 3.24
N ILE A 148 1.74 -15.03 4.42
CA ILE A 148 1.14 -15.77 5.54
C ILE A 148 -0.28 -16.20 5.19
N ILE A 149 -1.07 -15.32 4.58
CA ILE A 149 -2.43 -15.67 4.11
C ILE A 149 -2.37 -16.73 3.00
N GLU A 150 -1.39 -16.66 2.12
CA GLU A 150 -1.18 -17.68 1.08
C GLU A 150 -0.89 -19.06 1.67
N SER A 151 -0.21 -19.13 2.82
CA SER A 151 0.05 -20.41 3.51
C SER A 151 -1.22 -21.12 4.01
N PHE A 152 -2.35 -20.39 4.13
CA PHE A 152 -3.69 -20.95 4.41
C PHE A 152 -4.44 -21.40 3.14
N ASN A 153 -3.71 -21.91 2.17
CA ASN A 153 -4.27 -22.45 0.92
C ASN A 153 -5.06 -21.40 0.10
N THR A 154 -4.55 -20.17 0.06
CA THR A 154 -5.16 -19.04 -0.65
C THR A 154 -4.15 -18.44 -1.64
N PRO A 155 -3.88 -19.11 -2.77
CA PRO A 155 -2.90 -18.62 -3.73
C PRO A 155 -3.30 -17.26 -4.30
N GLY A 156 -2.32 -16.37 -4.49
CA GLY A 156 -2.52 -15.02 -5.01
C GLY A 156 -2.97 -13.98 -3.99
N ALA A 157 -3.11 -14.33 -2.71
CA ALA A 157 -3.53 -13.39 -1.67
C ALA A 157 -2.56 -12.20 -1.55
N THR A 158 -1.26 -12.42 -1.68
CA THR A 158 -0.23 -11.36 -1.67
C THR A 158 -0.45 -10.37 -2.81
N MET A 159 -0.68 -10.86 -4.02
CA MET A 159 -0.90 -10.00 -5.20
C MET A 159 -2.17 -9.17 -5.06
N VAL A 160 -3.27 -9.78 -4.61
CA VAL A 160 -4.54 -9.09 -4.40
C VAL A 160 -4.42 -8.06 -3.27
N ALA A 161 -3.75 -8.39 -2.16
CA ALA A 161 -3.50 -7.45 -1.07
C ALA A 161 -2.66 -6.25 -1.51
N MET A 162 -1.59 -6.47 -2.29
CA MET A 162 -0.74 -5.40 -2.81
C MET A 162 -1.49 -4.49 -3.80
N ALA A 163 -2.29 -5.07 -4.70
CA ALA A 163 -3.13 -4.30 -5.63
C ALA A 163 -4.15 -3.45 -4.87
N THR A 164 -4.82 -4.04 -3.86
CA THR A 164 -5.78 -3.33 -3.01
C THR A 164 -5.11 -2.22 -2.21
N ALA A 165 -3.92 -2.46 -1.65
CA ALA A 165 -3.17 -1.45 -0.91
C ALA A 165 -2.78 -0.26 -1.81
N THR A 166 -2.36 -0.52 -3.03
CA THR A 166 -2.05 0.51 -4.02
C THR A 166 -3.28 1.34 -4.38
N TYR A 167 -4.41 0.67 -4.65
CA TYR A 167 -5.70 1.33 -4.88
C TYR A 167 -6.12 2.19 -3.68
N ALA A 168 -6.01 1.65 -2.46
CA ALA A 168 -6.39 2.35 -1.23
C ALA A 168 -5.54 3.60 -0.99
N LEU A 169 -4.24 3.57 -1.31
CA LEU A 169 -3.38 4.75 -1.24
C LEU A 169 -3.83 5.84 -2.21
N ILE A 170 -4.14 5.48 -3.46
CA ILE A 170 -4.59 6.44 -4.47
C ILE A 170 -5.96 7.01 -4.08
N ALA A 171 -6.93 6.15 -3.79
CA ALA A 171 -8.28 6.56 -3.42
C ALA A 171 -8.28 7.38 -2.11
N GLY A 172 -7.52 6.94 -1.12
CA GLY A 172 -7.36 7.65 0.14
C GLY A 172 -6.76 9.04 -0.03
N SER A 173 -5.74 9.19 -0.85
CA SER A 173 -5.12 10.48 -1.16
C SER A 173 -6.09 11.44 -1.86
N ILE A 174 -6.83 10.95 -2.85
CA ILE A 174 -7.84 11.75 -3.58
C ILE A 174 -8.96 12.23 -2.67
N ILE A 175 -9.40 11.40 -1.71
CA ILE A 175 -10.49 11.75 -0.79
C ILE A 175 -9.96 12.65 0.35
N ALA A 176 -8.82 12.30 0.94
CA ALA A 176 -8.28 12.98 2.11
C ALA A 176 -7.73 14.38 1.77
N GLY A 177 -7.12 14.58 0.60
CA GLY A 177 -6.52 15.84 0.19
C GLY A 177 -7.50 17.01 0.29
N PRO A 178 -8.63 17.00 -0.43
CA PRO A 178 -9.64 18.06 -0.36
C PRO A 178 -10.24 18.25 1.04
N ILE A 179 -10.45 17.16 1.80
CA ILE A 179 -11.00 17.24 3.15
C ILE A 179 -10.02 17.95 4.08
N CYS A 180 -8.73 17.61 4.03
CA CYS A 180 -7.70 18.25 4.84
C CYS A 180 -7.58 19.76 4.50
N LEU A 181 -7.59 20.12 3.23
CA LEU A 181 -7.56 21.51 2.80
C LEU A 181 -8.78 22.29 3.28
N SER A 182 -9.99 21.70 3.18
CA SER A 182 -11.21 22.31 3.71
C SER A 182 -11.16 22.54 5.22
N LEU A 183 -10.63 21.57 5.99
CA LEU A 183 -10.50 21.71 7.44
C LEU A 183 -9.47 22.77 7.84
N ILE A 184 -8.39 22.95 7.08
CA ILE A 184 -7.40 24.01 7.33
C ILE A 184 -8.06 25.39 7.13
N HIS A 185 -8.81 25.59 6.07
CA HIS A 185 -9.53 26.86 5.84
C HIS A 185 -10.60 27.18 6.89
N ILE A 186 -11.19 26.18 7.52
CA ILE A 186 -12.16 26.37 8.61
C ILE A 186 -11.46 26.77 9.92
N SER A 187 -10.21 26.31 10.13
CA SER A 187 -9.46 26.55 11.36
C SER A 187 -8.59 27.80 11.34
N GLU A 188 -8.41 28.44 10.20
CA GLU A 188 -7.73 29.76 10.12
C GLU A 188 -8.77 30.89 10.33
N PRO A 189 -8.60 31.74 11.39
CA PRO A 189 -9.47 32.88 11.65
C PRO A 189 -9.28 33.99 10.60
#